data_cd61e8caab3b79a0e0a6de4e3a5f66cf
#
_entry.id   cd61e8caab3b79a0e0a6de4e3a5f66cf
#
_cell.length_a   1.000
_cell.length_b   1.000
_cell.length_c   1.000
_cell.angle_alpha   90.00
_cell.angle_beta   90.00
_cell.angle_gamma   90.00
#
_symmetry.space_group_name_H-M   'P 1'
#
loop_
_entity.id
_entity.type
_entity.pdbx_description
1 polymer ?
#
loop_
_entity_poly.entity_id
_entity_poly.type
_entity_poly.pdbx_seq_one_letter_code
_entity_poly.pdbx_strand_id
1 'polypeptide(L)'
;MARMVAERSDAIASLAEVFREHGYEGTSLAMIGKATGLGKGSLYHFFPGGKEEMVRAVLAEIGQWFEASVYSPLRERDDANTAIAAMLDETGKYFRSGRRVCLVGALAIGNTRGLFAQAIQGYFVAWVDALQAALVRQGRDPEQARLLSENAVVAIQGSIVLSRAFDDPAVFQRTIDQLHGRLIGTGS
;
A
#
# COMPACT_ATOMS: atom_id res chain seq x y z
N MET A 1 -8.46 24.56 -19.95
CA MET A 1 -8.47 25.21 -18.63
C MET A 1 -8.07 24.16 -17.60
N ALA A 2 -6.93 24.31 -16.93
CA ALA A 2 -6.53 23.44 -15.85
C ALA A 2 -7.54 23.63 -14.70
N ARG A 3 -8.16 22.55 -14.24
CA ARG A 3 -9.03 22.55 -13.06
C ARG A 3 -8.16 22.96 -11.88
N MET A 4 -8.44 24.12 -11.29
CA MET A 4 -7.73 24.54 -10.07
C MET A 4 -8.02 23.49 -9.00
N VAL A 5 -6.95 22.93 -8.42
CA VAL A 5 -7.04 22.13 -7.19
C VAL A 5 -7.60 23.06 -6.12
N ALA A 6 -8.84 22.83 -5.72
CA ALA A 6 -9.55 23.70 -4.78
C ALA A 6 -9.27 23.30 -3.32
N GLU A 7 -8.88 22.04 -3.08
CA GLU A 7 -8.72 21.47 -1.76
C GLU A 7 -7.43 20.67 -1.64
N ARG A 8 -6.95 20.53 -0.40
CA ARG A 8 -5.76 19.74 -0.05
C ARG A 8 -5.86 18.28 -0.50
N SER A 9 -7.04 17.68 -0.38
CA SER A 9 -7.34 16.31 -0.78
C SER A 9 -7.11 16.06 -2.28
N ASP A 10 -7.40 17.03 -3.13
CA ASP A 10 -7.25 16.90 -4.58
C ASP A 10 -5.78 16.73 -5.02
N ALA A 11 -4.85 17.26 -4.22
CA ALA A 11 -3.43 17.16 -4.50
C ALA A 11 -2.84 15.79 -4.14
N ILE A 12 -3.44 15.06 -3.17
CA ILE A 12 -2.82 13.86 -2.58
C ILE A 12 -2.61 12.76 -3.61
N ALA A 13 -3.56 12.53 -4.51
CA ALA A 13 -3.43 11.51 -5.55
C ALA A 13 -2.24 11.79 -6.48
N SER A 14 -2.06 13.03 -6.90
CA SER A 14 -0.93 13.45 -7.74
C SER A 14 0.40 13.37 -6.99
N LEU A 15 0.43 13.79 -5.72
CA LEU A 15 1.60 13.64 -4.83
C LEU A 15 2.02 12.18 -4.70
N ALA A 16 1.05 11.28 -4.51
CA ALA A 16 1.34 9.84 -4.38
C ALA A 16 2.03 9.28 -5.62
N GLU A 17 1.60 9.65 -6.83
CA GLU A 17 2.23 9.16 -8.07
C GLU A 17 3.64 9.75 -8.24
N VAL A 18 3.85 11.04 -7.96
CA VAL A 18 5.19 11.67 -8.04
C VAL A 18 6.17 11.00 -7.07
N PHE A 19 5.74 10.74 -5.83
CA PHE A 19 6.60 10.06 -4.86
C PHE A 19 6.85 8.58 -5.20
N ARG A 20 5.91 7.89 -5.87
CA ARG A 20 6.13 6.52 -6.37
C ARG A 20 7.16 6.48 -7.50
N GLU A 21 7.12 7.47 -8.37
CA GLU A 21 8.01 7.52 -9.54
C GLU A 21 9.44 7.92 -9.17
N HIS A 22 9.60 8.93 -8.30
CA HIS A 22 10.88 9.57 -8.04
C HIS A 22 11.43 9.34 -6.63
N GLY A 23 10.68 8.70 -5.76
CA GLY A 23 11.02 8.55 -4.34
C GLY A 23 10.95 9.87 -3.57
N TYR A 24 11.21 9.82 -2.28
CA TYR A 24 11.21 11.02 -1.44
C TYR A 24 12.34 11.98 -1.81
N GLU A 25 13.57 11.47 -1.91
CA GLU A 25 14.76 12.31 -2.15
C GLU A 25 14.77 12.87 -3.57
N GLY A 26 14.41 12.06 -4.58
CA GLY A 26 14.40 12.48 -5.99
C GLY A 26 13.26 13.45 -6.35
N THR A 27 12.24 13.58 -5.51
CA THR A 27 11.10 14.47 -5.77
C THR A 27 11.43 15.92 -5.39
N SER A 28 11.34 16.84 -6.36
CA SER A 28 11.47 18.28 -6.15
C SER A 28 10.11 18.99 -6.06
N LEU A 29 10.09 20.19 -5.45
CA LEU A 29 8.87 21.03 -5.43
C LEU A 29 8.41 21.44 -6.83
N ALA A 30 9.32 21.58 -7.79
CA ALA A 30 8.98 21.88 -9.18
C ALA A 30 8.21 20.72 -9.83
N MET A 31 8.64 19.46 -9.58
CA MET A 31 7.94 18.26 -10.06
C MET A 31 6.55 18.15 -9.42
N ILE A 32 6.46 18.38 -8.11
CA ILE A 32 5.19 18.42 -7.38
C ILE A 32 4.25 19.49 -7.96
N GLY A 33 4.75 20.70 -8.15
CA GLY A 33 3.96 21.79 -8.75
C GLY A 33 3.44 21.46 -10.15
N LYS A 34 4.28 20.83 -10.99
CA LYS A 34 3.88 20.36 -12.32
C LYS A 34 2.78 19.29 -12.26
N ALA A 35 2.91 18.33 -11.36
CA ALA A 35 1.98 17.21 -11.23
C ALA A 35 0.63 17.61 -10.62
N THR A 36 0.64 18.52 -9.64
CA THR A 36 -0.56 19.00 -8.94
C THR A 36 -1.23 20.20 -9.61
N GLY A 37 -0.51 20.92 -10.49
CA GLY A 37 -0.95 22.20 -11.01
C GLY A 37 -0.88 23.35 -9.99
N LEU A 38 -0.28 23.13 -8.80
CA LEU A 38 -0.20 24.12 -7.74
C LEU A 38 1.09 24.92 -7.80
N GLY A 39 0.99 26.23 -7.61
CA GLY A 39 2.13 27.10 -7.40
C GLY A 39 2.77 26.88 -6.01
N LYS A 40 4.03 27.34 -5.85
CA LYS A 40 4.80 27.20 -4.60
C LYS A 40 4.04 27.75 -3.37
N GLY A 41 3.37 28.91 -3.53
CA GLY A 41 2.57 29.51 -2.45
C GLY A 41 1.41 28.62 -2.01
N SER A 42 0.66 28.04 -2.96
CA SER A 42 -0.45 27.13 -2.67
C SER A 42 0.03 25.82 -2.03
N LEU A 43 1.17 25.30 -2.48
CA LEU A 43 1.77 24.10 -1.89
C LEU A 43 2.10 24.31 -0.42
N TYR A 44 2.74 25.44 -0.06
CA TYR A 44 3.05 25.74 1.34
C TYR A 44 1.83 26.18 2.15
N HIS A 45 0.77 26.68 1.51
CA HIS A 45 -0.50 26.91 2.18
C HIS A 45 -1.16 25.59 2.61
N PHE A 46 -1.20 24.60 1.72
CA PHE A 46 -1.79 23.28 2.03
C PHE A 46 -0.89 22.38 2.87
N PHE A 47 0.42 22.53 2.73
CA PHE A 47 1.44 21.70 3.39
C PHE A 47 2.56 22.58 3.96
N PRO A 48 2.32 23.28 5.08
CA PRO A 48 3.31 24.17 5.70
C PRO A 48 4.63 23.47 6.05
N GLY A 49 4.58 22.20 6.44
CA GLY A 49 5.75 21.35 6.70
C GLY A 49 6.46 20.85 5.44
N GLY A 50 6.05 21.33 4.27
CA GLY A 50 6.70 21.05 2.99
C GLY A 50 6.60 19.59 2.56
N LYS A 51 7.68 19.10 1.94
CA LYS A 51 7.71 17.76 1.31
C LYS A 51 7.46 16.63 2.31
N GLU A 52 7.93 16.76 3.55
CA GLU A 52 7.70 15.76 4.59
C GLU A 52 6.21 15.65 4.94
N GLU A 53 5.53 16.77 5.13
CA GLU A 53 4.09 16.77 5.39
C GLU A 53 3.29 16.21 4.21
N MET A 54 3.71 16.51 2.98
CA MET A 54 3.07 15.95 1.78
C MET A 54 3.15 14.42 1.78
N VAL A 55 4.32 13.84 2.09
CA VAL A 55 4.45 12.37 2.19
C VAL A 55 3.62 11.82 3.34
N ARG A 56 3.61 12.47 4.52
CA ARG A 56 2.76 12.04 5.64
C ARG A 56 1.28 12.04 5.26
N ALA A 57 0.81 13.03 4.51
CA ALA A 57 -0.57 13.08 4.01
C ALA A 57 -0.87 11.94 3.03
N VAL A 58 0.06 11.65 2.12
CA VAL A 58 -0.06 10.50 1.19
C VAL A 58 -0.08 9.18 1.95
N LEU A 59 0.80 8.99 2.94
CA LEU A 59 0.82 7.77 3.75
C LEU A 59 -0.46 7.60 4.57
N ALA A 60 -1.03 8.69 5.09
CA ALA A 60 -2.31 8.67 5.79
C ALA A 60 -3.45 8.23 4.87
N GLU A 61 -3.51 8.75 3.65
CA GLU A 61 -4.50 8.36 2.63
C GLU A 61 -4.36 6.88 2.24
N ILE A 62 -3.12 6.41 2.03
CA ILE A 62 -2.85 5.00 1.78
C ILE A 62 -3.32 4.14 2.94
N GLY A 63 -3.01 4.55 4.19
CA GLY A 63 -3.42 3.84 5.40
C GLY A 63 -4.94 3.77 5.53
N GLN A 64 -5.66 4.86 5.27
CA GLN A 64 -7.13 4.90 5.30
C GLN A 64 -7.75 3.97 4.24
N TRP A 65 -7.20 3.97 3.03
CA TRP A 65 -7.67 3.08 1.97
C TRP A 65 -7.47 1.61 2.35
N PHE A 66 -6.27 1.24 2.85
CA PHE A 66 -6.00 -0.13 3.28
C PHE A 66 -6.85 -0.52 4.49
N GLU A 67 -7.06 0.38 5.44
CA GLU A 67 -7.95 0.13 6.57
C GLU A 67 -9.36 -0.22 6.09
N ALA A 68 -9.94 0.60 5.22
CA ALA A 68 -11.31 0.41 4.76
C ALA A 68 -11.47 -0.78 3.80
N SER A 69 -10.50 -1.01 2.90
CA SER A 69 -10.64 -1.98 1.81
C SER A 69 -10.02 -3.35 2.12
N VAL A 70 -9.08 -3.39 3.07
CA VAL A 70 -8.30 -4.61 3.37
C VAL A 70 -8.41 -5.02 4.84
N TYR A 71 -8.05 -4.13 5.78
CA TYR A 71 -7.88 -4.54 7.17
C TYR A 71 -9.21 -4.74 7.91
N SER A 72 -10.14 -3.79 7.82
CA SER A 72 -11.47 -3.95 8.44
C SER A 72 -12.23 -5.15 7.89
N PRO A 73 -12.31 -5.37 6.55
CA PRO A 73 -12.94 -6.58 6.02
C PRO A 73 -12.30 -7.89 6.51
N LEU A 74 -10.96 -7.93 6.63
CA LEU A 74 -10.26 -9.10 7.17
C LEU A 74 -10.60 -9.36 8.64
N ARG A 75 -10.85 -8.32 9.43
CA ARG A 75 -11.19 -8.46 10.86
C ARG A 75 -12.66 -8.74 11.13
N GLU A 76 -13.55 -8.19 10.31
CA GLU A 76 -14.97 -8.05 10.63
C GLU A 76 -15.89 -9.02 9.90
N ARG A 77 -15.49 -9.52 8.71
CA ARG A 77 -16.35 -10.48 7.97
C ARG A 77 -16.40 -11.82 8.66
N ASP A 78 -17.61 -12.36 8.78
CA ASP A 78 -17.84 -13.66 9.41
C ASP A 78 -17.14 -14.81 8.65
N ASP A 79 -17.26 -14.84 7.32
CA ASP A 79 -16.55 -15.80 6.48
C ASP A 79 -15.12 -15.35 6.18
N ALA A 80 -14.16 -15.98 6.87
CA ALA A 80 -12.74 -15.70 6.72
C ALA A 80 -12.22 -15.98 5.29
N ASN A 81 -12.74 -17.01 4.61
CA ASN A 81 -12.33 -17.33 3.24
C ASN A 81 -12.71 -16.20 2.27
N THR A 82 -13.94 -15.72 2.36
CA THR A 82 -14.42 -14.58 1.57
C THR A 82 -13.63 -13.30 1.90
N ALA A 83 -13.29 -13.09 3.18
CA ALA A 83 -12.48 -11.93 3.58
C ALA A 83 -11.07 -11.97 2.97
N ILE A 84 -10.42 -13.13 3.01
CA ILE A 84 -9.07 -13.34 2.45
C ILE A 84 -9.09 -13.22 0.92
N ALA A 85 -10.09 -13.79 0.24
CA ALA A 85 -10.26 -13.64 -1.20
C ALA A 85 -10.39 -12.16 -1.60
N ALA A 86 -11.26 -11.43 -0.91
CA ALA A 86 -11.44 -10.00 -1.13
C ALA A 86 -10.15 -9.19 -0.90
N MET A 87 -9.37 -9.51 0.14
CA MET A 87 -8.06 -8.89 0.38
C MET A 87 -7.11 -9.10 -0.79
N LEU A 88 -7.02 -10.31 -1.35
CA LEU A 88 -6.18 -10.60 -2.50
C LEU A 88 -6.62 -9.82 -3.74
N ASP A 89 -7.93 -9.76 -4.00
CA ASP A 89 -8.52 -9.02 -5.12
C ASP A 89 -8.26 -7.51 -5.00
N GLU A 90 -8.55 -6.91 -3.84
CA GLU A 90 -8.33 -5.48 -3.61
C GLU A 90 -6.84 -5.12 -3.70
N THR A 91 -5.96 -5.98 -3.19
CA THR A 91 -4.51 -5.83 -3.32
C THR A 91 -4.09 -5.86 -4.80
N GLY A 92 -4.65 -6.76 -5.60
CA GLY A 92 -4.42 -6.84 -7.04
C GLY A 92 -4.82 -5.55 -7.77
N LYS A 93 -6.00 -5.03 -7.46
CA LYS A 93 -6.51 -3.75 -8.01
C LYS A 93 -5.62 -2.57 -7.59
N TYR A 94 -5.29 -2.47 -6.29
CA TYR A 94 -4.48 -1.37 -5.76
C TYR A 94 -3.10 -1.30 -6.40
N PHE A 95 -2.41 -2.43 -6.52
CA PHE A 95 -1.09 -2.50 -7.13
C PHE A 95 -1.12 -2.64 -8.65
N ARG A 96 -2.31 -2.57 -9.29
CA ARG A 96 -2.49 -2.66 -10.75
C ARG A 96 -1.77 -3.87 -11.32
N SER A 97 -1.99 -5.04 -10.70
CA SER A 97 -1.33 -6.30 -11.06
C SER A 97 0.20 -6.18 -11.10
N GLY A 98 0.80 -5.56 -10.08
CA GLY A 98 2.25 -5.40 -9.93
C GLY A 98 2.88 -4.21 -10.68
N ARG A 99 2.10 -3.45 -11.46
CA ARG A 99 2.59 -2.26 -12.18
C ARG A 99 2.75 -1.02 -11.32
N ARG A 100 2.14 -1.00 -10.13
CA ARG A 100 2.19 0.14 -9.20
C ARG A 100 3.13 -0.15 -8.05
N VAL A 101 4.13 0.71 -7.84
CA VAL A 101 5.07 0.63 -6.71
C VAL A 101 4.34 0.75 -5.38
N CYS A 102 4.71 -0.07 -4.41
CA CYS A 102 4.34 0.15 -3.02
C CYS A 102 5.17 1.30 -2.45
N LEU A 103 4.58 2.49 -2.31
CA LEU A 103 5.29 3.64 -1.76
C LEU A 103 5.76 3.39 -0.33
N VAL A 104 4.94 2.73 0.50
CA VAL A 104 5.31 2.39 1.88
C VAL A 104 6.52 1.47 1.90
N GLY A 105 6.54 0.44 1.03
CA GLY A 105 7.69 -0.45 0.88
C GLY A 105 8.94 0.26 0.38
N ALA A 106 8.82 1.15 -0.60
CA ALA A 106 9.93 1.94 -1.12
C ALA A 106 10.54 2.85 -0.03
N LEU A 107 9.69 3.48 0.80
CA LEU A 107 10.16 4.29 1.93
C LEU A 107 10.80 3.43 3.05
N ALA A 108 10.36 2.19 3.22
CA ALA A 108 10.91 1.28 4.23
C ALA A 108 12.37 0.91 3.99
N ILE A 109 12.79 0.82 2.71
CA ILE A 109 14.16 0.48 2.32
C ILE A 109 15.01 1.72 2.01
N GLY A 110 14.42 2.91 1.94
CA GLY A 110 15.12 4.16 1.64
C GLY A 110 15.80 4.77 2.86
N ASN A 111 16.71 5.72 2.62
CA ASN A 111 17.46 6.42 3.67
C ASN A 111 16.57 7.28 4.59
N THR A 112 15.38 7.64 4.14
CA THR A 112 14.40 8.45 4.88
C THR A 112 13.42 7.63 5.73
N ARG A 113 13.67 6.33 5.88
CA ARG A 113 12.83 5.43 6.69
C ARG A 113 12.53 6.01 8.08
N GLY A 114 13.52 6.60 8.74
CA GLY A 114 13.37 7.18 10.09
C GLY A 114 12.30 8.27 10.18
N LEU A 115 12.13 9.10 9.13
CA LEU A 115 11.14 10.17 9.10
C LEU A 115 9.70 9.65 9.11
N PHE A 116 9.48 8.43 8.59
CA PHE A 116 8.15 7.84 8.40
C PHE A 116 7.99 6.51 9.12
N ALA A 117 8.89 6.19 10.07
CA ALA A 117 9.00 4.87 10.71
C ALA A 117 7.67 4.39 11.29
N GLN A 118 6.95 5.24 12.00
CA GLN A 118 5.67 4.89 12.64
C GLN A 118 4.59 4.54 11.58
N ALA A 119 4.47 5.34 10.52
CA ALA A 119 3.50 5.09 9.45
C ALA A 119 3.83 3.80 8.68
N ILE A 120 5.11 3.56 8.39
CA ILE A 120 5.59 2.36 7.71
C ILE A 120 5.31 1.12 8.56
N GLN A 121 5.71 1.15 9.84
CA GLN A 121 5.48 0.05 10.78
C GLN A 121 3.98 -0.23 10.93
N GLY A 122 3.17 0.81 11.18
CA GLY A 122 1.73 0.68 11.34
C GLY A 122 1.05 0.03 10.15
N TYR A 123 1.44 0.40 8.94
CA TYR A 123 0.89 -0.19 7.71
C TYR A 123 1.15 -1.70 7.61
N PHE A 124 2.38 -2.15 7.80
CA PHE A 124 2.72 -3.57 7.66
C PHE A 124 2.22 -4.41 8.84
N VAL A 125 2.32 -3.89 10.06
CA VAL A 125 1.80 -4.58 11.26
C VAL A 125 0.28 -4.78 11.14
N ALA A 126 -0.47 -3.73 10.79
CA ALA A 126 -1.92 -3.83 10.62
C ALA A 126 -2.33 -4.86 9.56
N TRP A 127 -1.58 -4.95 8.44
CA TRP A 127 -1.86 -5.94 7.40
C TRP A 127 -1.63 -7.37 7.89
N VAL A 128 -0.45 -7.63 8.48
CA VAL A 128 -0.10 -8.96 9.00
C VAL A 128 -1.09 -9.38 10.09
N ASP A 129 -1.40 -8.50 11.04
CA ASP A 129 -2.29 -8.81 12.16
C ASP A 129 -3.74 -9.04 11.71
N ALA A 130 -4.24 -8.25 10.75
CA ALA A 130 -5.59 -8.46 10.20
C ALA A 130 -5.71 -9.79 9.46
N LEU A 131 -4.71 -10.16 8.65
CA LEU A 131 -4.68 -11.45 7.96
C LEU A 131 -4.53 -12.60 8.93
N GLN A 132 -3.67 -12.47 9.95
CA GLN A 132 -3.53 -13.46 11.01
C GLN A 132 -4.87 -13.71 11.72
N ALA A 133 -5.58 -12.64 12.08
CA ALA A 133 -6.88 -12.76 12.73
C ALA A 133 -7.89 -13.51 11.85
N ALA A 134 -7.92 -13.26 10.53
CA ALA A 134 -8.77 -14.00 9.61
C ALA A 134 -8.39 -15.48 9.52
N LEU A 135 -7.11 -15.82 9.46
CA LEU A 135 -6.62 -17.20 9.40
C LEU A 135 -6.89 -17.97 10.71
N VAL A 136 -6.81 -17.31 11.86
CA VAL A 136 -7.18 -17.92 13.15
C VAL A 136 -8.68 -18.20 13.19
N ARG A 137 -9.54 -17.28 12.71
CA ARG A 137 -10.99 -17.55 12.58
C ARG A 137 -11.31 -18.67 11.60
N GLN A 138 -10.46 -18.90 10.60
CA GLN A 138 -10.54 -20.04 9.66
C GLN A 138 -10.19 -21.38 10.36
N GLY A 139 -9.65 -21.37 11.58
CA GLY A 139 -9.28 -22.55 12.35
C GLY A 139 -7.79 -22.90 12.32
N ARG A 140 -6.95 -22.03 11.77
CA ARG A 140 -5.50 -22.24 11.80
C ARG A 140 -4.93 -21.97 13.19
N ASP A 141 -3.88 -22.71 13.54
CA ASP A 141 -3.09 -22.42 14.73
C ASP A 141 -2.51 -20.99 14.68
N PRO A 142 -2.50 -20.23 15.81
CA PRO A 142 -2.07 -18.85 15.83
C PRO A 142 -0.64 -18.60 15.35
N GLU A 143 0.30 -19.51 15.65
CA GLU A 143 1.69 -19.39 15.20
C GLU A 143 1.80 -19.65 13.70
N GLN A 144 1.12 -20.69 13.20
CA GLN A 144 1.02 -20.95 11.78
C GLN A 144 0.34 -19.80 11.02
N ALA A 145 -0.73 -19.24 11.57
CA ALA A 145 -1.42 -18.09 10.99
C ALA A 145 -0.49 -16.88 10.87
N ARG A 146 0.34 -16.62 11.89
CA ARG A 146 1.35 -15.55 11.87
C ARG A 146 2.34 -15.74 10.73
N LEU A 147 2.95 -16.92 10.64
CA LEU A 147 3.92 -17.23 9.58
C LEU A 147 3.31 -17.12 8.18
N LEU A 148 2.08 -17.60 7.99
CA LEU A 148 1.38 -17.49 6.71
C LEU A 148 1.10 -16.04 6.35
N SER A 149 0.72 -15.20 7.31
CA SER A 149 0.43 -13.78 7.09
C SER A 149 1.68 -13.00 6.70
N GLU A 150 2.79 -13.21 7.41
CA GLU A 150 4.08 -12.60 7.08
C GLU A 150 4.54 -13.03 5.68
N ASN A 151 4.49 -14.32 5.38
CA ASN A 151 4.86 -14.85 4.06
C ASN A 151 3.99 -14.29 2.94
N ALA A 152 2.69 -14.09 3.17
CA ALA A 152 1.79 -13.51 2.18
C ALA A 152 2.18 -12.06 1.85
N VAL A 153 2.43 -11.24 2.89
CA VAL A 153 2.85 -9.84 2.69
C VAL A 153 4.21 -9.77 2.01
N VAL A 154 5.18 -10.61 2.41
CA VAL A 154 6.50 -10.73 1.77
C VAL A 154 6.35 -11.11 0.28
N ALA A 155 5.53 -12.12 -0.03
CA ALA A 155 5.31 -12.57 -1.41
C ALA A 155 4.69 -11.46 -2.27
N ILE A 156 3.67 -10.74 -1.76
CA ILE A 156 3.05 -9.62 -2.47
C ILE A 156 4.09 -8.51 -2.74
N GLN A 157 4.86 -8.09 -1.72
CA GLN A 157 5.87 -7.04 -1.89
C GLN A 157 6.98 -7.47 -2.86
N GLY A 158 7.47 -8.70 -2.74
CA GLY A 158 8.46 -9.26 -3.67
C GLY A 158 7.96 -9.36 -5.11
N SER A 159 6.70 -9.77 -5.29
CA SER A 159 6.10 -9.88 -6.63
C SER A 159 5.95 -8.53 -7.34
N ILE A 160 5.71 -7.43 -6.60
CA ILE A 160 5.71 -6.07 -7.17
C ILE A 160 7.10 -5.73 -7.72
N VAL A 161 8.15 -6.03 -6.95
CA VAL A 161 9.54 -5.78 -7.38
C VAL A 161 9.88 -6.59 -8.63
N LEU A 162 9.58 -7.89 -8.62
CA LEU A 162 9.91 -8.77 -9.74
C LEU A 162 9.09 -8.48 -11.00
N SER A 163 7.79 -8.15 -10.86
CA SER A 163 6.96 -7.75 -11.99
C SER A 163 7.53 -6.53 -12.72
N ARG A 164 8.06 -5.57 -11.96
CA ARG A 164 8.68 -4.38 -12.53
C ARG A 164 10.06 -4.67 -13.12
N ALA A 165 10.87 -5.48 -12.43
CA ALA A 165 12.22 -5.84 -12.91
C ALA A 165 12.18 -6.64 -14.20
N PHE A 166 11.18 -7.49 -14.39
CA PHE A 166 11.01 -8.34 -15.58
C PHE A 166 10.10 -7.71 -16.64
N ASP A 167 9.45 -6.58 -16.34
CA ASP A 167 8.36 -5.98 -17.12
C ASP A 167 7.24 -6.99 -17.44
N ASP A 168 6.98 -7.90 -16.47
CA ASP A 168 6.01 -8.98 -16.58
C ASP A 168 5.00 -8.95 -15.42
N PRO A 169 3.79 -8.42 -15.64
CA PRO A 169 2.74 -8.41 -14.62
C PRO A 169 2.21 -9.80 -14.25
N ALA A 170 2.48 -10.82 -15.08
CA ALA A 170 2.07 -12.20 -14.79
C ALA A 170 2.80 -12.76 -13.54
N VAL A 171 3.97 -12.22 -13.18
CA VAL A 171 4.65 -12.57 -11.92
C VAL A 171 3.76 -12.28 -10.71
N PHE A 172 3.17 -11.07 -10.68
CA PHE A 172 2.27 -10.68 -9.61
C PHE A 172 1.01 -11.57 -9.59
N GLN A 173 0.40 -11.78 -10.75
CA GLN A 173 -0.80 -12.61 -10.84
C GLN A 173 -0.55 -14.04 -10.35
N ARG A 174 0.52 -14.68 -10.79
CA ARG A 174 0.89 -16.03 -10.31
C ARG A 174 1.08 -16.07 -8.80
N THR A 175 1.63 -15.01 -8.21
CA THR A 175 1.77 -14.91 -6.75
C THR A 175 0.41 -14.82 -6.06
N ILE A 176 -0.52 -14.00 -6.58
CA ILE A 176 -1.88 -13.89 -6.03
C ILE A 176 -2.61 -15.24 -6.13
N ASP A 177 -2.51 -15.95 -7.27
CA ASP A 177 -3.13 -17.25 -7.46
C ASP A 177 -2.58 -18.31 -6.49
N GLN A 178 -1.25 -18.32 -6.26
CA GLN A 178 -0.62 -19.19 -5.28
C GLN A 178 -1.05 -18.86 -3.85
N LEU A 179 -1.14 -17.58 -3.50
CA LEU A 179 -1.62 -17.15 -2.18
C LEU A 179 -3.09 -17.55 -1.98
N HIS A 180 -3.92 -17.41 -3.01
CA HIS A 180 -5.31 -17.85 -2.98
C HIS A 180 -5.38 -19.35 -2.62
N GLY A 181 -4.65 -20.20 -3.34
CA GLY A 181 -4.61 -21.65 -3.07
C GLY A 181 -4.07 -22.01 -1.67
N ARG A 182 -3.09 -21.25 -1.16
CA ARG A 182 -2.47 -21.52 0.15
C ARG A 182 -3.28 -21.02 1.34
N LEU A 183 -3.95 -19.89 1.20
CA LEU A 183 -4.66 -19.23 2.30
C LEU A 183 -6.14 -19.65 2.39
N ILE A 184 -6.77 -19.98 1.26
CA ILE A 184 -8.20 -20.34 1.16
C ILE A 184 -8.38 -21.84 0.95
N GLY A 185 -7.32 -22.56 0.53
CA GLY A 185 -7.39 -24.01 0.35
C GLY A 185 -7.79 -24.70 1.64
N THR A 186 -8.77 -25.59 1.54
CA THR A 186 -9.24 -26.44 2.64
C THR A 186 -8.06 -27.18 3.23
N GLY A 187 -7.82 -26.95 4.53
CA GLY A 187 -6.88 -27.79 5.28
C GLY A 187 -7.34 -29.25 5.17
N SER A 188 -6.49 -30.05 4.56
CA SER A 188 -6.59 -31.49 4.59
C SER A 188 -5.94 -31.98 5.85
#